data_07b543d2cdc173584d64f42cad331964
#
_entry.id   07b543d2cdc173584d64f42cad331964
#
_cell.length_a   1.000
_cell.length_b   1.000
_cell.length_c   1.000
_cell.angle_alpha   90.00
_cell.angle_beta   90.00
_cell.angle_gamma   90.00
#
_symmetry.space_group_name_H-M   'P 1'
#
loop_
_entity.id
_entity.type
_entity.pdbx_description
1 polymer ?
#
loop_
_entity_poly.entity_id
_entity_poly.type
_entity_poly.pdbx_seq_one_letter_code
_entity_poly.pdbx_strand_id
1 'polypeptide(L)'
;NKARAWRTVVKSGRTHLMDAVPVTLGQEFGGYARQIEAGIERVKATLPRLGELAIGGTAVGTGLNAPDGFGAKVVEVLVNQTGIAELRTAADSFEAQAARDGLVEASGALKTIAVSLTKIANDVRWMGSGPLTGLGEIQLPDLQPGSSIMPGKVNPVLPEAVTQVAAQVIGNDAAVTVGGLSGAFELNVYIPMMARNVLESFTLLSNVSRLFASKCIDGLVANEDHLRTLAESSPSI
;
A
#
# COMPACT_ATOMS: atom_id res chain seq x y z
N ASN A 1 0.57 -11.56 -13.83
CA ASN A 1 0.83 -12.93 -14.27
C ASN A 1 -0.34 -13.87 -13.94
N LYS A 2 -0.78 -13.99 -12.66
CA LYS A 2 -1.88 -14.91 -12.25
C LYS A 2 -3.20 -14.61 -12.94
N ALA A 3 -3.61 -13.36 -13.10
CA ALA A 3 -4.83 -13.01 -13.83
C ALA A 3 -4.87 -13.59 -15.25
N ARG A 4 -3.73 -13.57 -15.94
CA ARG A 4 -3.61 -14.15 -17.29
C ARG A 4 -3.58 -15.68 -17.26
N ALA A 5 -2.85 -16.27 -16.31
CA ALA A 5 -2.75 -17.72 -16.17
C ALA A 5 -4.12 -18.36 -15.87
N TRP A 6 -4.95 -17.71 -15.04
CA TRP A 6 -6.23 -18.24 -14.58
C TRP A 6 -7.46 -17.65 -15.29
N ARG A 7 -7.26 -17.09 -16.48
CA ARG A 7 -8.34 -16.45 -17.26
C ARG A 7 -9.51 -17.37 -17.60
N THR A 8 -9.29 -18.68 -17.59
CA THR A 8 -10.29 -19.72 -17.92
C THR A 8 -10.69 -20.56 -16.72
N VAL A 9 -10.12 -20.32 -15.55
CA VAL A 9 -10.43 -21.08 -14.33
C VAL A 9 -11.74 -20.54 -13.74
N VAL A 10 -12.82 -21.24 -13.98
CA VAL A 10 -14.17 -20.87 -13.52
C VAL A 10 -14.31 -21.16 -12.03
N LYS A 11 -14.97 -20.25 -11.32
CA LYS A 11 -15.33 -20.40 -9.90
C LYS A 11 -16.67 -19.75 -9.60
N SER A 12 -17.30 -20.09 -8.49
CA SER A 12 -18.42 -19.32 -7.95
C SER A 12 -17.91 -17.96 -7.45
N GLY A 13 -18.54 -16.87 -7.90
CA GLY A 13 -18.36 -15.56 -7.31
C GLY A 13 -19.00 -15.50 -5.91
N ARG A 14 -18.65 -14.48 -5.11
CA ARG A 14 -19.26 -14.25 -3.79
C ARG A 14 -19.59 -12.79 -3.58
N THR A 15 -20.79 -12.54 -3.08
CA THR A 15 -21.16 -11.27 -2.47
C THR A 15 -21.72 -11.55 -1.08
N HIS A 16 -21.36 -10.73 -0.09
CA HIS A 16 -21.69 -10.99 1.32
C HIS A 16 -21.17 -12.37 1.84
N LEU A 17 -20.10 -12.91 1.24
CA LEU A 17 -19.57 -14.28 1.43
C LEU A 17 -20.57 -15.39 1.04
N MET A 18 -21.69 -15.07 0.41
CA MET A 18 -22.65 -16.02 -0.12
C MET A 18 -22.41 -16.27 -1.61
N ASP A 19 -22.80 -17.43 -2.09
CA ASP A 19 -22.69 -17.81 -3.51
C ASP A 19 -23.35 -16.80 -4.42
N ALA A 20 -22.66 -16.48 -5.50
CA ALA A 20 -23.14 -15.61 -6.56
C ALA A 20 -22.83 -16.23 -7.94
N VAL A 21 -23.14 -15.50 -9.01
CA VAL A 21 -22.92 -15.97 -10.39
C VAL A 21 -21.43 -16.30 -10.65
N PRO A 22 -21.15 -17.19 -11.62
CA PRO A 22 -19.79 -17.59 -11.96
C PRO A 22 -18.91 -16.39 -12.41
N VAL A 23 -17.66 -16.45 -12.00
CA VAL A 23 -16.56 -15.61 -12.46
C VAL A 23 -15.37 -16.48 -12.81
N THR A 24 -14.30 -15.89 -13.35
CA THR A 24 -13.02 -16.62 -13.41
C THR A 24 -12.09 -16.13 -12.30
N LEU A 25 -11.27 -17.03 -11.79
CA LEU A 25 -10.20 -16.67 -10.84
C LEU A 25 -9.27 -15.60 -11.45
N GLY A 26 -9.07 -15.63 -12.76
CA GLY A 26 -8.32 -14.61 -13.49
C GLY A 26 -8.96 -13.23 -13.45
N GLN A 27 -10.30 -13.10 -13.51
CA GLN A 27 -11.01 -11.83 -13.36
C GLN A 27 -10.82 -11.27 -11.95
N GLU A 28 -10.93 -12.11 -10.93
CA GLU A 28 -10.74 -11.73 -9.52
C GLU A 28 -9.32 -11.19 -9.29
N PHE A 29 -8.28 -11.92 -9.72
CA PHE A 29 -6.89 -11.47 -9.64
C PHE A 29 -6.58 -10.26 -10.55
N GLY A 30 -7.31 -10.10 -11.64
CA GLY A 30 -7.27 -8.90 -12.48
C GLY A 30 -7.74 -7.66 -11.74
N GLY A 31 -8.83 -7.78 -10.96
CA GLY A 31 -9.32 -6.73 -10.08
C GLY A 31 -8.29 -6.31 -9.03
N TYR A 32 -7.61 -7.28 -8.41
CA TYR A 32 -6.52 -6.99 -7.46
C TYR A 32 -5.35 -6.24 -8.12
N ALA A 33 -4.94 -6.68 -9.31
CA ALA A 33 -3.88 -6.01 -10.06
C ALA A 33 -4.26 -4.55 -10.36
N ARG A 34 -5.47 -4.30 -10.87
CA ARG A 34 -5.96 -2.93 -11.14
C ARG A 34 -6.00 -2.06 -9.88
N GLN A 35 -6.37 -2.65 -8.74
CA GLN A 35 -6.41 -1.93 -7.46
C GLN A 35 -5.00 -1.47 -7.03
N ILE A 36 -3.99 -2.30 -7.22
CA ILE A 36 -2.59 -1.95 -6.93
C ILE A 36 -2.03 -0.93 -7.94
N GLU A 37 -2.32 -1.08 -9.23
CA GLU A 37 -1.95 -0.09 -10.26
C GLU A 37 -2.49 1.30 -9.92
N ALA A 38 -3.78 1.39 -9.59
CA ALA A 38 -4.38 2.65 -9.14
C ALA A 38 -3.74 3.20 -7.85
N GLY A 39 -3.28 2.31 -6.94
CA GLY A 39 -2.51 2.69 -5.76
C GLY A 39 -1.17 3.34 -6.12
N ILE A 40 -0.44 2.78 -7.08
CA ILE A 40 0.83 3.34 -7.60
C ILE A 40 0.59 4.72 -8.21
N GLU A 41 -0.46 4.87 -9.01
CA GLU A 41 -0.85 6.16 -9.59
C GLU A 41 -1.10 7.22 -8.52
N ARG A 42 -1.81 6.86 -7.42
CA ARG A 42 -2.06 7.77 -6.28
C ARG A 42 -0.78 8.22 -5.60
N VAL A 43 0.15 7.31 -5.32
CA VAL A 43 1.44 7.69 -4.70
C VAL A 43 2.24 8.59 -5.63
N LYS A 44 2.32 8.26 -6.92
CA LYS A 44 3.01 9.13 -7.89
C LYS A 44 2.42 10.53 -7.96
N ALA A 45 1.11 10.67 -7.83
CA ALA A 45 0.42 11.95 -7.86
C ALA A 45 0.76 12.87 -6.66
N THR A 46 1.33 12.34 -5.58
CA THR A 46 1.78 13.16 -4.43
C THR A 46 3.16 13.77 -4.63
N LEU A 47 4.00 13.20 -5.51
CA LEU A 47 5.40 13.62 -5.69
C LEU A 47 5.56 15.11 -6.01
N PRO A 48 4.75 15.74 -6.88
CA PRO A 48 4.89 17.16 -7.16
C PRO A 48 4.73 18.05 -5.92
N ARG A 49 3.83 17.70 -5.00
CA ARG A 49 3.59 18.47 -3.77
C ARG A 49 4.59 18.12 -2.67
N LEU A 50 5.04 16.87 -2.58
CA LEU A 50 6.16 16.50 -1.72
C LEU A 50 7.48 17.18 -2.13
N GLY A 51 7.65 17.43 -3.41
CA GLY A 51 8.84 18.07 -3.97
C GLY A 51 8.94 19.57 -3.68
N GLU A 52 7.91 20.20 -3.14
CA GLU A 52 7.93 21.62 -2.74
C GLU A 52 8.69 21.80 -1.43
N LEU A 53 9.82 22.53 -1.53
CA LEU A 53 10.72 22.75 -0.39
C LEU A 53 10.60 24.18 0.12
N ALA A 54 10.45 24.36 1.42
CA ALA A 54 10.40 25.66 2.08
C ALA A 54 11.77 26.39 2.12
N ILE A 55 12.79 25.78 1.50
CA ILE A 55 14.17 26.31 1.51
C ILE A 55 14.24 27.72 0.92
N GLY A 56 14.90 28.63 1.62
CA GLY A 56 14.99 30.05 1.26
C GLY A 56 13.99 30.93 2.02
N GLY A 57 12.96 30.38 2.65
CA GLY A 57 11.99 31.14 3.45
C GLY A 57 12.57 31.73 4.74
N THR A 58 13.69 31.19 5.20
CA THR A 58 14.40 31.57 6.45
C THR A 58 13.52 31.37 7.70
N ALA A 59 13.46 32.32 8.60
CA ALA A 59 12.82 32.13 9.90
C ALA A 59 11.29 31.96 9.81
N VAL A 60 10.62 32.77 8.98
CA VAL A 60 9.16 32.89 8.96
C VAL A 60 8.54 32.87 7.56
N GLY A 61 9.31 32.59 6.52
CA GLY A 61 8.81 32.54 5.14
C GLY A 61 9.14 33.82 4.30
N THR A 62 9.70 34.85 4.90
CA THR A 62 10.01 36.10 4.20
C THR A 62 11.29 36.09 3.38
N GLY A 63 12.15 35.09 3.60
CA GLY A 63 13.50 35.07 3.00
C GLY A 63 14.47 36.09 3.56
N LEU A 64 14.16 36.74 4.68
CA LEU A 64 15.00 37.77 5.28
C LEU A 64 16.40 37.20 5.58
N ASN A 65 17.44 37.97 5.19
CA ASN A 65 18.86 37.63 5.32
C ASN A 65 19.34 36.45 4.43
N ALA A 66 18.52 35.88 3.55
CA ALA A 66 19.01 35.00 2.51
C ALA A 66 19.56 35.79 1.32
N PRO A 67 20.65 35.37 0.67
CA PRO A 67 21.06 35.90 -0.62
C PRO A 67 19.97 35.66 -1.69
N ASP A 68 19.90 36.59 -2.67
CA ASP A 68 18.99 36.42 -3.79
C ASP A 68 19.21 35.09 -4.51
N GLY A 69 18.10 34.34 -4.75
CA GLY A 69 18.14 33.06 -5.43
C GLY A 69 18.67 31.88 -4.59
N PHE A 70 18.94 32.09 -3.30
CA PHE A 70 19.48 31.01 -2.42
C PHE A 70 18.67 29.72 -2.49
N GLY A 71 17.34 29.79 -2.28
CA GLY A 71 16.47 28.61 -2.31
C GLY A 71 16.53 27.87 -3.64
N ALA A 72 16.46 28.59 -4.75
CA ALA A 72 16.54 28.04 -6.09
C ALA A 72 17.89 27.33 -6.34
N LYS A 73 18.99 27.92 -5.87
CA LYS A 73 20.33 27.33 -6.03
C LYS A 73 20.50 26.07 -5.21
N VAL A 74 19.96 26.04 -3.99
CA VAL A 74 19.97 24.83 -3.16
C VAL A 74 19.17 23.71 -3.84
N VAL A 75 17.98 24.02 -4.36
CA VAL A 75 17.16 23.02 -5.09
C VAL A 75 17.89 22.50 -6.32
N GLU A 76 18.54 23.36 -7.12
CA GLU A 76 19.35 22.94 -8.26
C GLU A 76 20.43 21.92 -7.86
N VAL A 77 21.14 22.18 -6.76
CA VAL A 77 22.14 21.26 -6.23
C VAL A 77 21.53 19.95 -5.80
N LEU A 78 20.40 19.98 -5.09
CA LEU A 78 19.69 18.78 -4.65
C LEU A 78 19.19 17.93 -5.83
N VAL A 79 18.62 18.55 -6.86
CA VAL A 79 18.21 17.84 -8.10
C VAL A 79 19.42 17.17 -8.76
N ASN A 80 20.53 17.89 -8.88
CA ASN A 80 21.76 17.34 -9.49
C ASN A 80 22.36 16.17 -8.68
N GLN A 81 22.26 16.21 -7.35
CA GLN A 81 22.80 15.16 -6.48
C GLN A 81 21.89 13.94 -6.37
N THR A 82 20.58 14.15 -6.37
CA THR A 82 19.60 13.08 -6.09
C THR A 82 18.97 12.51 -7.36
N GLY A 83 18.96 13.26 -8.45
CA GLY A 83 18.21 12.93 -9.67
C GLY A 83 16.69 13.08 -9.54
N ILE A 84 16.19 13.66 -8.44
CA ILE A 84 14.75 13.83 -8.18
C ILE A 84 14.28 15.13 -8.87
N ALA A 85 13.64 14.98 -10.03
CA ALA A 85 13.23 16.09 -10.88
C ALA A 85 12.04 16.89 -10.31
N GLU A 86 11.29 16.32 -9.39
CA GLU A 86 10.12 16.94 -8.77
C GLU A 86 10.48 17.99 -7.71
N LEU A 87 11.74 18.05 -7.26
CA LEU A 87 12.19 19.01 -6.26
C LEU A 87 12.15 20.44 -6.84
N ARG A 88 11.52 21.34 -6.11
CA ARG A 88 11.43 22.78 -6.44
C ARG A 88 11.28 23.60 -5.17
N THR A 89 11.52 24.90 -5.26
CA THR A 89 11.12 25.84 -4.21
C THR A 89 9.59 25.89 -4.12
N ALA A 90 9.06 25.96 -2.93
CA ALA A 90 7.63 26.11 -2.71
C ALA A 90 7.11 27.42 -3.37
N ALA A 91 5.87 27.38 -3.86
CA ALA A 91 5.22 28.55 -4.42
C ALA A 91 4.97 29.63 -3.34
N ASP A 92 4.73 29.20 -2.12
CA ASP A 92 4.57 30.05 -0.93
C ASP A 92 5.34 29.46 0.24
N SER A 93 6.33 30.20 0.75
CA SER A 93 7.17 29.74 1.85
C SER A 93 6.45 29.74 3.20
N PHE A 94 5.42 30.58 3.40
CA PHE A 94 4.64 30.61 4.63
C PHE A 94 3.81 29.31 4.75
N GLU A 95 3.09 28.94 3.69
CA GLU A 95 2.35 27.69 3.60
C GLU A 95 3.29 26.49 3.81
N ALA A 96 4.39 26.44 3.06
CA ALA A 96 5.31 25.31 3.08
C ALA A 96 6.02 25.11 4.43
N GLN A 97 6.19 26.16 5.26
CA GLN A 97 6.76 26.04 6.61
C GLN A 97 5.71 25.65 7.65
N ALA A 98 4.47 26.09 7.48
CA ALA A 98 3.44 25.98 8.51
C ALA A 98 2.48 24.79 8.32
N ALA A 99 2.10 24.43 7.09
CA ALA A 99 1.03 23.45 6.84
C ALA A 99 1.54 22.00 6.78
N ARG A 100 2.45 21.66 5.88
CA ARG A 100 2.93 20.27 5.65
C ARG A 100 1.91 19.33 5.01
N ASP A 101 0.96 19.86 4.28
CA ASP A 101 -0.13 19.12 3.63
C ASP A 101 0.38 18.05 2.66
N GLY A 102 1.50 18.27 1.99
CA GLY A 102 2.14 17.27 1.13
C GLY A 102 2.54 15.97 1.86
N LEU A 103 2.95 16.06 3.14
CA LEU A 103 3.24 14.87 3.96
C LEU A 103 1.95 14.15 4.36
N VAL A 104 0.89 14.88 4.70
CA VAL A 104 -0.43 14.32 5.04
C VAL A 104 -1.03 13.59 3.84
N GLU A 105 -0.98 14.23 2.66
CA GLU A 105 -1.45 13.64 1.41
C GLU A 105 -0.69 12.35 1.06
N ALA A 106 0.63 12.37 1.12
CA ALA A 106 1.46 11.20 0.85
C ALA A 106 1.17 10.05 1.82
N SER A 107 1.03 10.35 3.11
CA SER A 107 0.62 9.40 4.13
C SER A 107 -0.75 8.79 3.83
N GLY A 108 -1.73 9.59 3.44
CA GLY A 108 -3.06 9.15 3.02
C GLY A 108 -3.04 8.23 1.79
N ALA A 109 -2.14 8.50 0.83
CA ALA A 109 -1.95 7.64 -0.32
C ALA A 109 -1.36 6.27 0.08
N LEU A 110 -0.39 6.24 0.99
CA LEU A 110 0.18 5.01 1.55
C LEU A 110 -0.86 4.21 2.34
N LYS A 111 -1.68 4.88 3.16
CA LYS A 111 -2.81 4.25 3.84
C LYS A 111 -3.78 3.60 2.84
N THR A 112 -4.08 4.25 1.73
CA THR A 112 -4.95 3.67 0.69
C THR A 112 -4.38 2.38 0.13
N ILE A 113 -3.05 2.28 -0.09
CA ILE A 113 -2.38 1.04 -0.48
C ILE A 113 -2.50 -0.01 0.62
N ALA A 114 -2.28 0.35 1.88
CA ALA A 114 -2.41 -0.56 3.01
C ALA A 114 -3.82 -1.18 3.08
N VAL A 115 -4.87 -0.38 2.88
CA VAL A 115 -6.26 -0.83 2.81
C VAL A 115 -6.47 -1.80 1.64
N SER A 116 -5.94 -1.48 0.45
CA SER A 116 -6.01 -2.34 -0.73
C SER A 116 -5.33 -3.69 -0.50
N LEU A 117 -4.13 -3.68 0.04
CA LEU A 117 -3.37 -4.88 0.35
C LEU A 117 -4.06 -5.75 1.42
N THR A 118 -4.69 -5.13 2.41
CA THR A 118 -5.48 -5.86 3.43
C THR A 118 -6.64 -6.63 2.82
N LYS A 119 -7.39 -6.00 1.90
CA LYS A 119 -8.48 -6.67 1.18
C LYS A 119 -7.96 -7.86 0.38
N ILE A 120 -6.90 -7.67 -0.39
CA ILE A 120 -6.30 -8.73 -1.21
C ILE A 120 -5.76 -9.87 -0.33
N ALA A 121 -5.04 -9.54 0.75
CA ALA A 121 -4.50 -10.54 1.67
C ALA A 121 -5.59 -11.36 2.36
N ASN A 122 -6.70 -10.72 2.75
CA ASN A 122 -7.83 -11.42 3.35
C ASN A 122 -8.54 -12.33 2.34
N ASP A 123 -8.75 -11.90 1.10
CA ASP A 123 -9.34 -12.76 0.07
C ASP A 123 -8.44 -13.99 -0.19
N VAL A 124 -7.12 -13.79 -0.29
CA VAL A 124 -6.16 -14.90 -0.43
C VAL A 124 -6.23 -15.86 0.75
N ARG A 125 -6.36 -15.35 1.99
CA ARG A 125 -6.53 -16.19 3.19
C ARG A 125 -7.84 -16.98 3.15
N TRP A 126 -8.94 -16.33 2.74
CA TRP A 126 -10.23 -17.01 2.61
C TRP A 126 -10.17 -18.11 1.57
N MET A 127 -9.73 -17.81 0.36
CA MET A 127 -9.61 -18.78 -0.72
C MET A 127 -8.68 -19.96 -0.37
N GLY A 128 -7.60 -19.68 0.38
CA GLY A 128 -6.63 -20.70 0.82
C GLY A 128 -6.97 -21.38 2.13
N SER A 129 -8.14 -21.10 2.73
CA SER A 129 -8.54 -21.71 4.02
C SER A 129 -8.88 -23.20 3.88
N GLY A 130 -8.60 -23.98 4.90
CA GLY A 130 -8.89 -25.40 4.91
C GLY A 130 -7.68 -26.25 5.34
N PRO A 131 -7.40 -27.38 4.65
CA PRO A 131 -7.93 -27.81 3.34
C PRO A 131 -9.34 -28.42 3.35
N LEU A 132 -9.81 -29.00 4.46
CA LEU A 132 -11.09 -29.76 4.48
C LEU A 132 -12.29 -28.93 4.99
N THR A 133 -12.06 -28.02 5.93
CA THR A 133 -13.11 -27.25 6.61
C THR A 133 -13.14 -25.77 6.22
N GLY A 134 -12.47 -25.40 5.14
CA GLY A 134 -12.45 -24.06 4.58
C GLY A 134 -12.80 -24.07 3.10
N LEU A 135 -12.50 -22.97 2.39
CA LEU A 135 -12.86 -22.83 0.99
C LEU A 135 -11.99 -23.68 0.05
N GLY A 136 -10.69 -23.81 0.35
CA GLY A 136 -9.80 -24.70 -0.41
C GLY A 136 -9.66 -24.37 -1.91
N GLU A 137 -9.96 -23.15 -2.33
CA GLU A 137 -9.97 -22.74 -3.75
C GLU A 137 -8.58 -22.59 -4.34
N ILE A 138 -7.62 -22.18 -3.50
CA ILE A 138 -6.21 -22.05 -3.86
C ILE A 138 -5.33 -22.69 -2.78
N GLN A 139 -4.15 -23.11 -3.19
CA GLN A 139 -3.11 -23.57 -2.28
C GLN A 139 -2.03 -22.48 -2.14
N LEU A 140 -1.71 -22.10 -0.91
CA LEU A 140 -0.61 -21.20 -0.60
C LEU A 140 0.72 -21.97 -0.56
N PRO A 141 1.85 -21.29 -0.89
CA PRO A 141 3.17 -21.89 -0.71
C PRO A 141 3.44 -22.23 0.75
N ASP A 142 4.05 -23.39 0.98
CA ASP A 142 4.55 -23.79 2.30
C ASP A 142 5.88 -23.07 2.58
N LEU A 143 5.86 -22.02 3.36
CA LEU A 143 7.01 -21.17 3.65
C LEU A 143 7.70 -21.50 4.97
N GLN A 144 7.00 -22.18 5.87
CA GLN A 144 7.54 -22.62 7.16
C GLN A 144 6.67 -23.71 7.76
N PRO A 145 7.20 -24.55 8.65
CA PRO A 145 6.40 -25.50 9.42
C PRO A 145 5.27 -24.74 10.15
N GLY A 146 4.03 -25.15 9.91
CA GLY A 146 2.86 -24.41 10.39
C GLY A 146 2.64 -24.51 11.90
N SER A 147 2.99 -25.65 12.50
CA SER A 147 2.79 -25.92 13.91
C SER A 147 3.67 -27.06 14.38
N SER A 148 4.25 -26.94 15.57
CA SER A 148 5.02 -28.02 16.21
C SER A 148 4.12 -29.17 16.73
N ILE A 149 2.82 -28.90 16.95
CA ILE A 149 1.87 -29.85 17.53
C ILE A 149 0.80 -30.33 16.54
N MET A 150 0.71 -29.74 15.35
CA MET A 150 -0.24 -30.11 14.28
C MET A 150 0.52 -30.34 12.96
N PRO A 151 1.03 -31.55 12.70
CA PRO A 151 1.77 -31.84 11.48
C PRO A 151 0.94 -31.53 10.21
N GLY A 152 1.56 -30.94 9.20
CA GLY A 152 0.92 -30.61 7.94
C GLY A 152 0.05 -29.35 7.95
N LYS A 153 -0.05 -28.64 9.07
CA LYS A 153 -0.77 -27.36 9.13
C LYS A 153 0.12 -26.23 8.55
N VAL A 154 -0.25 -25.71 7.39
CA VAL A 154 0.41 -24.55 6.75
C VAL A 154 -0.40 -23.28 7.03
N ASN A 155 0.21 -22.30 7.68
CA ASN A 155 -0.45 -21.04 8.00
C ASN A 155 -0.19 -19.98 6.90
N PRO A 156 -1.15 -19.09 6.63
CA PRO A 156 -1.03 -18.01 5.64
C PRO A 156 -0.20 -16.83 6.16
N VAL A 157 1.04 -17.09 6.60
CA VAL A 157 1.87 -16.14 7.36
C VAL A 157 2.17 -14.83 6.61
N LEU A 158 2.34 -14.85 5.29
CA LEU A 158 2.57 -13.62 4.53
C LEU A 158 1.31 -12.76 4.38
N PRO A 159 0.13 -13.29 4.03
CA PRO A 159 -1.11 -12.52 4.15
C PRO A 159 -1.34 -11.93 5.55
N GLU A 160 -1.00 -12.66 6.61
CA GLU A 160 -1.10 -12.16 7.99
C GLU A 160 -0.11 -11.03 8.26
N ALA A 161 1.13 -11.14 7.80
CA ALA A 161 2.11 -10.07 7.88
C ALA A 161 1.66 -8.81 7.13
N VAL A 162 1.02 -8.96 5.96
CA VAL A 162 0.43 -7.83 5.21
C VAL A 162 -0.60 -7.09 6.07
N THR A 163 -1.52 -7.81 6.72
CA THR A 163 -2.56 -7.17 7.54
C THR A 163 -1.99 -6.46 8.78
N GLN A 164 -0.92 -7.00 9.39
CA GLN A 164 -0.23 -6.36 10.51
C GLN A 164 0.50 -5.08 10.07
N VAL A 165 1.22 -5.13 8.95
CA VAL A 165 1.86 -3.95 8.35
C VAL A 165 0.83 -2.89 8.01
N ALA A 166 -0.31 -3.27 7.44
CA ALA A 166 -1.38 -2.33 7.12
C ALA A 166 -1.93 -1.63 8.37
N ALA A 167 -2.11 -2.36 9.47
CA ALA A 167 -2.54 -1.78 10.74
C ALA A 167 -1.53 -0.74 11.25
N GLN A 168 -0.22 -1.03 11.17
CA GLN A 168 0.82 -0.08 11.56
C GLN A 168 0.81 1.17 10.68
N VAL A 169 0.68 1.02 9.36
CA VAL A 169 0.62 2.15 8.41
C VAL A 169 -0.61 3.03 8.66
N ILE A 170 -1.75 2.44 9.00
CA ILE A 170 -2.95 3.20 9.39
C ILE A 170 -2.70 4.01 10.68
N GLY A 171 -2.03 3.41 11.66
CA GLY A 171 -1.63 4.11 12.88
C GLY A 171 -0.65 5.25 12.63
N ASN A 172 0.33 5.04 11.77
CA ASN A 172 1.29 6.06 11.34
C ASN A 172 0.58 7.23 10.63
N ASP A 173 -0.41 6.95 9.77
CA ASP A 173 -1.21 7.97 9.08
C ASP A 173 -2.01 8.83 10.06
N ALA A 174 -2.58 8.24 11.10
CA ALA A 174 -3.26 8.98 12.16
C ALA A 174 -2.29 9.94 12.86
N ALA A 175 -1.07 9.49 13.17
CA ALA A 175 -0.04 10.34 13.77
C ALA A 175 0.37 11.48 12.83
N VAL A 176 0.55 11.22 11.53
CA VAL A 176 0.88 12.23 10.52
C VAL A 176 -0.24 13.26 10.38
N THR A 177 -1.50 12.82 10.40
CA THR A 177 -2.67 13.71 10.37
C THR A 177 -2.67 14.68 11.57
N VAL A 178 -2.44 14.16 12.78
CA VAL A 178 -2.32 15.02 13.98
C VAL A 178 -1.14 15.98 13.85
N GLY A 179 -0.01 15.53 13.30
CA GLY A 179 1.13 16.40 12.99
C GLY A 179 0.77 17.54 12.02
N GLY A 180 0.00 17.25 10.99
CA GLY A 180 -0.50 18.27 10.06
C GLY A 180 -1.41 19.32 10.71
N LEU A 181 -2.27 18.90 11.64
CA LEU A 181 -3.14 19.79 12.43
C LEU A 181 -2.39 20.74 13.38
N SER A 182 -1.11 20.46 13.64
CA SER A 182 -0.36 21.09 14.75
C SER A 182 0.51 22.25 14.30
N GLY A 183 0.39 22.75 13.05
CA GLY A 183 1.03 23.99 12.62
C GLY A 183 0.52 25.18 13.44
N ALA A 184 1.45 26.05 13.84
CA ALA A 184 1.12 27.26 14.60
C ALA A 184 1.84 28.45 13.95
N PHE A 185 1.06 29.38 13.42
CA PHE A 185 1.53 30.53 12.66
C PHE A 185 2.50 30.10 11.54
N GLU A 186 3.77 30.52 11.57
CA GLU A 186 4.72 30.34 10.48
C GLU A 186 5.55 29.05 10.56
N LEU A 187 5.26 28.15 11.51
CA LEU A 187 6.04 26.90 11.66
C LEU A 187 5.19 25.72 12.11
N ASN A 188 5.40 24.57 11.49
CA ASN A 188 4.99 23.28 12.02
C ASN A 188 6.20 22.57 12.63
N VAL A 189 6.19 22.36 13.96
CA VAL A 189 7.29 21.74 14.70
C VAL A 189 7.23 20.21 14.72
N TYR A 190 6.19 19.59 14.14
CA TYR A 190 5.96 18.14 14.16
C TYR A 190 6.66 17.39 13.01
N ILE A 191 7.42 18.07 12.15
CA ILE A 191 8.08 17.50 10.97
C ILE A 191 8.89 16.23 11.30
N PRO A 192 9.72 16.16 12.36
CA PRO A 192 10.51 14.96 12.65
C PRO A 192 9.64 13.74 12.92
N MET A 193 8.52 13.90 13.63
CA MET A 193 7.54 12.84 13.90
C MET A 193 6.83 12.44 12.61
N MET A 194 6.36 13.40 11.81
CA MET A 194 5.69 13.13 10.53
C MET A 194 6.64 12.40 9.57
N ALA A 195 7.87 12.88 9.41
CA ALA A 195 8.88 12.26 8.56
C ALA A 195 9.17 10.82 8.97
N ARG A 196 9.36 10.55 10.27
CA ARG A 196 9.56 9.19 10.78
C ARG A 196 8.42 8.27 10.37
N ASN A 197 7.18 8.65 10.64
CA ASN A 197 6.01 7.81 10.38
C ASN A 197 5.79 7.56 8.86
N VAL A 198 6.00 8.58 8.01
CA VAL A 198 5.92 8.42 6.56
C VAL A 198 7.02 7.49 6.03
N LEU A 199 8.28 7.69 6.43
CA LEU A 199 9.40 6.85 6.00
C LEU A 199 9.27 5.41 6.48
N GLU A 200 8.81 5.19 7.71
CA GLU A 200 8.49 3.85 8.23
C GLU A 200 7.40 3.18 7.40
N SER A 201 6.32 3.91 7.07
CA SER A 201 5.23 3.39 6.24
C SER A 201 5.72 3.00 4.84
N PHE A 202 6.57 3.79 4.19
CA PHE A 202 7.20 3.44 2.93
C PHE A 202 8.02 2.15 3.04
N THR A 203 8.86 2.04 4.07
CA THR A 203 9.72 0.88 4.29
C THR A 203 8.91 -0.39 4.51
N LEU A 204 7.91 -0.34 5.38
CA LEU A 204 7.04 -1.46 5.71
C LEU A 204 6.24 -1.93 4.49
N LEU A 205 5.56 -1.01 3.78
CA LEU A 205 4.78 -1.34 2.60
C LEU A 205 5.64 -1.87 1.46
N SER A 206 6.79 -1.26 1.19
CA SER A 206 7.72 -1.73 0.15
C SER A 206 8.18 -3.16 0.42
N ASN A 207 8.59 -3.45 1.65
CA ASN A 207 9.09 -4.78 2.03
C ASN A 207 7.99 -5.83 1.99
N VAL A 208 6.83 -5.56 2.61
CA VAL A 208 5.74 -6.54 2.65
C VAL A 208 5.13 -6.79 1.27
N SER A 209 5.00 -5.76 0.42
CA SER A 209 4.48 -5.92 -0.94
C SER A 209 5.38 -6.82 -1.78
N ARG A 210 6.70 -6.62 -1.70
CA ARG A 210 7.68 -7.46 -2.40
C ARG A 210 7.64 -8.91 -1.93
N LEU A 211 7.61 -9.13 -0.60
CA LEU A 211 7.53 -10.48 -0.03
C LEU A 211 6.20 -11.15 -0.38
N PHE A 212 5.10 -10.44 -0.27
CA PHE A 212 3.77 -10.96 -0.60
C PHE A 212 3.69 -11.36 -2.08
N ALA A 213 4.19 -10.52 -2.99
CA ALA A 213 4.23 -10.85 -4.41
C ALA A 213 5.09 -12.09 -4.70
N SER A 214 6.37 -12.07 -4.30
CA SER A 214 7.36 -13.08 -4.71
C SER A 214 7.28 -14.39 -3.93
N LYS A 215 6.85 -14.37 -2.67
CA LYS A 215 6.83 -15.55 -1.80
C LYS A 215 5.42 -16.10 -1.55
N CYS A 216 4.37 -15.34 -1.85
CA CYS A 216 3.00 -15.81 -1.73
C CYS A 216 2.31 -15.87 -3.10
N ILE A 217 2.05 -14.71 -3.74
CA ILE A 217 1.24 -14.65 -4.96
C ILE A 217 1.85 -15.47 -6.10
N ASP A 218 3.16 -15.37 -6.33
CA ASP A 218 3.81 -16.11 -7.41
C ASP A 218 3.73 -17.64 -7.23
N GLY A 219 3.70 -18.11 -5.99
CA GLY A 219 3.63 -19.53 -5.64
C GLY A 219 2.21 -20.10 -5.47
N LEU A 220 1.15 -19.29 -5.59
CA LEU A 220 -0.23 -19.79 -5.48
C LEU A 220 -0.55 -20.82 -6.57
N VAL A 221 -1.31 -21.86 -6.21
CA VAL A 221 -1.83 -22.87 -7.13
C VAL A 221 -3.35 -22.89 -7.02
N ALA A 222 -4.07 -22.92 -8.15
CA ALA A 222 -5.53 -23.06 -8.16
C ALA A 222 -5.94 -24.52 -8.04
N ASN A 223 -6.97 -24.81 -7.24
CA ASN A 223 -7.61 -26.11 -7.16
C ASN A 223 -8.74 -26.17 -8.21
N GLU A 224 -8.39 -26.29 -9.48
CA GLU A 224 -9.31 -26.09 -10.61
C GLU A 224 -10.52 -27.03 -10.58
N ASP A 225 -10.33 -28.30 -10.25
CA ASP A 225 -11.42 -29.28 -10.17
C ASP A 225 -12.38 -28.96 -9.01
N HIS A 226 -11.83 -28.54 -7.87
CA HIS A 226 -12.63 -28.11 -6.72
C HIS A 226 -13.43 -26.85 -7.02
N LEU A 227 -12.80 -25.83 -7.61
CA LEU A 227 -13.45 -24.60 -8.04
C LEU A 227 -14.61 -24.88 -9.01
N ARG A 228 -14.39 -25.75 -9.99
CA ARG A 228 -15.42 -26.17 -10.96
C ARG A 228 -16.57 -26.87 -10.28
N THR A 229 -16.29 -27.85 -9.42
CA THR A 229 -17.32 -28.62 -8.68
C THR A 229 -18.18 -27.68 -7.83
N LEU A 230 -17.58 -26.71 -7.13
CA LEU A 230 -18.33 -25.74 -6.35
C LEU A 230 -19.20 -24.84 -7.25
N ALA A 231 -18.67 -24.38 -8.37
CA ALA A 231 -19.44 -23.54 -9.31
C ALA A 231 -20.63 -24.31 -9.89
N GLU A 232 -20.44 -25.55 -10.35
CA GLU A 232 -21.50 -26.38 -10.94
C GLU A 232 -22.57 -26.84 -9.94
N SER A 233 -22.24 -26.89 -8.65
CA SER A 233 -23.20 -27.27 -7.59
C SER A 233 -23.89 -26.08 -6.92
N SER A 234 -23.55 -24.86 -7.26
CA SER A 234 -24.15 -23.67 -6.67
C SER A 234 -25.58 -23.47 -7.17
N PRO A 235 -26.54 -23.17 -6.28
CA PRO A 235 -27.93 -22.89 -6.68
C PRO A 235 -28.09 -21.54 -7.41
N SER A 236 -27.01 -20.79 -7.56
CA SER A 236 -27.00 -19.46 -8.22
C SER A 236 -26.69 -19.52 -9.72
N ILE A 237 -26.64 -20.73 -10.30
CA ILE A 237 -26.44 -20.96 -11.74
C ILE A 237 -27.76 -21.30 -12.41
#